data_231d4b4e3f7b9b862a4324d34a125bde
#
_entry.id   231d4b4e3f7b9b862a4324d34a125bde
#
_cell.length_a   1.000
_cell.length_b   1.000
_cell.length_c   1.000
_cell.angle_alpha   90.00
_cell.angle_beta   90.00
_cell.angle_gamma   90.00
#
_symmetry.space_group_name_H-M   'P 1'
#
loop_
_entity.id
_entity.type
_entity.pdbx_description
1 polymer ?
#
loop_
_entity_poly.entity_id
_entity_poly.type
_entity_poly.pdbx_seq_one_letter_code
_entity_poly.pdbx_strand_id
1 'polypeptide(L)'
;AYLDQYLTDDLVPEEWPIELLTTELEQLLHQPVELPLADSIETIKQQLEPLIAAVDQRMALQITEDEETARRFMLLALDEQWTSHLTAMNSLKEGIHLRSYGQEQPVRIFEREGMDYFRYAIFSFEKQVVSGLCRLEETTLQGGLLHATVD
;
A
#
# COMPACT_ATOMS: atom_id res chain seq x y z
N ALA A 1 9.39 -1.69 2.01
CA ALA A 1 8.33 -1.48 3.03
C ALA A 1 7.19 -2.49 2.92
N TYR A 2 6.52 -2.67 1.74
CA TYR A 2 5.38 -3.59 1.63
C TYR A 2 5.81 -5.06 1.82
N LEU A 3 6.84 -5.49 1.11
CA LEU A 3 7.37 -6.85 1.19
C LEU A 3 7.91 -7.20 2.59
N ASP A 4 8.47 -6.23 3.28
CA ASP A 4 9.09 -6.43 4.60
C ASP A 4 8.07 -6.79 5.71
N GLN A 5 6.77 -6.72 5.41
CA GLN A 5 5.70 -7.19 6.31
C GLN A 5 5.45 -8.70 6.20
N TYR A 6 5.80 -9.31 5.07
CA TYR A 6 5.58 -10.72 4.78
C TYR A 6 6.88 -11.52 4.77
N LEU A 7 7.97 -10.88 4.37
CA LEU A 7 9.28 -11.49 4.23
C LEU A 7 10.21 -10.91 5.31
N THR A 8 10.45 -11.68 6.34
CA THR A 8 11.32 -11.29 7.45
C THR A 8 12.49 -12.26 7.55
N ASP A 9 13.66 -11.75 7.99
CA ASP A 9 14.85 -12.56 8.23
C ASP A 9 14.71 -13.52 9.43
N ASP A 10 13.66 -13.34 10.23
CA ASP A 10 13.37 -14.18 11.39
C ASP A 10 12.71 -15.53 11.01
N LEU A 11 12.23 -15.65 9.76
CA LEU A 11 11.60 -16.86 9.23
C LEU A 11 12.49 -17.53 8.19
N VAL A 12 12.49 -18.85 8.16
CA VAL A 12 13.12 -19.58 7.06
C VAL A 12 12.29 -19.47 5.78
N PRO A 13 12.88 -19.54 4.58
CA PRO A 13 12.18 -19.32 3.30
C PRO A 13 10.91 -20.16 3.12
N GLU A 14 10.89 -21.38 3.65
CA GLU A 14 9.76 -22.30 3.58
C GLU A 14 8.56 -21.86 4.43
N GLU A 15 8.78 -20.99 5.40
CA GLU A 15 7.73 -20.43 6.30
C GLU A 15 7.20 -19.09 5.83
N TRP A 16 7.78 -18.49 4.78
CA TRP A 16 7.27 -17.24 4.24
C TRP A 16 5.86 -17.43 3.67
N PRO A 17 4.92 -16.53 3.97
CA PRO A 17 3.55 -16.62 3.50
C PRO A 17 3.44 -16.19 2.02
N ILE A 18 4.14 -16.87 1.12
CA ILE A 18 4.24 -16.52 -0.31
C ILE A 18 2.87 -16.49 -0.99
N GLU A 19 1.98 -17.44 -0.70
CA GLU A 19 0.63 -17.47 -1.27
C GLU A 19 -0.19 -16.25 -0.84
N LEU A 20 -0.09 -15.86 0.44
CA LEU A 20 -0.74 -14.67 0.96
C LEU A 20 -0.17 -13.40 0.31
N LEU A 21 1.15 -13.30 0.22
CA LEU A 21 1.82 -12.18 -0.43
C LEU A 21 1.42 -12.07 -1.91
N THR A 22 1.38 -13.19 -2.63
CA THR A 22 0.92 -13.23 -4.03
C THR A 22 -0.50 -12.69 -4.15
N THR A 23 -1.43 -13.21 -3.34
CA THR A 23 -2.83 -12.76 -3.35
C THR A 23 -2.96 -11.26 -3.04
N GLU A 24 -2.22 -10.77 -2.07
CA GLU A 24 -2.22 -9.34 -1.71
C GLU A 24 -1.64 -8.46 -2.83
N LEU A 25 -0.59 -8.92 -3.52
CA LEU A 25 -0.02 -8.20 -4.66
C LEU A 25 -0.97 -8.20 -5.86
N GLU A 26 -1.63 -9.31 -6.16
CA GLU A 26 -2.64 -9.38 -7.22
C GLU A 26 -3.81 -8.43 -6.97
N GLN A 27 -4.30 -8.37 -5.73
CA GLN A 27 -5.35 -7.44 -5.34
C GLN A 27 -4.88 -5.97 -5.42
N LEU A 28 -3.64 -5.71 -5.03
CA LEU A 28 -3.06 -4.36 -5.06
C LEU A 28 -2.85 -3.86 -6.49
N LEU A 29 -2.33 -4.71 -7.37
CA LEU A 29 -1.90 -4.34 -8.72
C LEU A 29 -2.97 -4.61 -9.79
N HIS A 30 -4.08 -5.27 -9.41
CA HIS A 30 -5.16 -5.67 -10.31
C HIS A 30 -4.66 -6.50 -11.51
N GLN A 31 -3.66 -7.36 -11.30
CA GLN A 31 -3.10 -8.25 -12.31
C GLN A 31 -2.53 -9.50 -11.68
N PRO A 32 -2.43 -10.63 -12.43
CA PRO A 32 -1.75 -11.84 -11.94
C PRO A 32 -0.29 -11.56 -11.57
N VAL A 33 0.15 -12.15 -10.46
CA VAL A 33 1.52 -12.05 -9.96
C VAL A 33 2.05 -13.46 -9.70
N GLU A 34 3.18 -13.79 -10.28
CA GLU A 34 3.89 -15.03 -10.01
C GLU A 34 5.10 -14.73 -9.12
N LEU A 35 5.10 -15.26 -7.91
CA LEU A 35 6.26 -15.24 -7.04
C LEU A 35 6.93 -16.60 -7.07
N PRO A 36 8.16 -16.68 -7.55
CA PRO A 36 8.90 -17.93 -7.53
C PRO A 36 9.33 -18.31 -6.11
N LEU A 37 9.51 -19.58 -5.88
CA LEU A 37 10.19 -20.06 -4.69
C LEU A 37 11.64 -19.57 -4.72
N ALA A 38 12.07 -18.90 -3.68
CA ALA A 38 13.41 -18.32 -3.58
C ALA A 38 14.00 -18.56 -2.19
N ASP A 39 15.30 -18.70 -2.15
CA ASP A 39 16.05 -18.98 -0.93
C ASP A 39 16.40 -17.72 -0.13
N SER A 40 16.10 -16.54 -0.68
CA SER A 40 16.39 -15.28 -0.02
C SER A 40 15.40 -14.16 -0.41
N ILE A 41 15.19 -13.22 0.50
CA ILE A 41 14.37 -12.00 0.27
C ILE A 41 14.93 -11.18 -0.90
N GLU A 42 16.26 -11.12 -1.02
CA GLU A 42 16.91 -10.38 -2.10
C GLU A 42 16.59 -10.97 -3.47
N THR A 43 16.55 -12.29 -3.59
CA THR A 43 16.15 -12.97 -4.82
C THR A 43 14.70 -12.65 -5.20
N ILE A 44 13.78 -12.65 -4.23
CA ILE A 44 12.38 -12.25 -4.48
C ILE A 44 12.30 -10.79 -4.94
N LYS A 45 13.03 -9.88 -4.28
CA LYS A 45 13.08 -8.46 -4.67
C LYS A 45 13.60 -8.28 -6.10
N GLN A 46 14.68 -8.94 -6.47
CA GLN A 46 15.23 -8.88 -7.82
C GLN A 46 14.25 -9.41 -8.88
N GLN A 47 13.53 -10.47 -8.57
CA GLN A 47 12.52 -11.03 -9.48
C GLN A 47 11.29 -10.15 -9.62
N LEU A 48 10.96 -9.35 -8.61
CA LEU A 48 9.88 -8.36 -8.66
C LEU A 48 10.28 -7.04 -9.34
N GLU A 49 11.57 -6.76 -9.54
CA GLU A 49 12.02 -5.51 -10.18
C GLU A 49 11.35 -5.24 -11.54
N PRO A 50 11.25 -6.21 -12.48
CA PRO A 50 10.57 -5.96 -13.74
C PRO A 50 9.09 -5.64 -13.59
N LEU A 51 8.42 -6.30 -12.63
CA LEU A 51 7.01 -6.02 -12.32
C LEU A 51 6.85 -4.61 -11.74
N ILE A 52 7.71 -4.22 -10.80
CA ILE A 52 7.71 -2.88 -10.19
C ILE A 52 7.93 -1.83 -11.27
N ALA A 53 8.92 -2.01 -12.14
CA ALA A 53 9.20 -1.08 -13.24
C ALA A 53 8.01 -0.94 -14.22
N ALA A 54 7.34 -2.06 -14.54
CA ALA A 54 6.14 -2.04 -15.38
C ALA A 54 4.98 -1.30 -14.71
N VAL A 55 4.76 -1.50 -13.41
CA VAL A 55 3.74 -0.79 -12.63
C VAL A 55 4.04 0.70 -12.57
N ASP A 56 5.29 1.09 -12.29
CA ASP A 56 5.71 2.50 -12.27
C ASP A 56 5.46 3.18 -13.61
N GLN A 57 5.79 2.52 -14.71
CA GLN A 57 5.55 3.04 -16.06
C GLN A 57 4.05 3.21 -16.34
N ARG A 58 3.23 2.22 -15.97
CA ARG A 58 1.76 2.29 -16.13
C ARG A 58 1.17 3.45 -15.34
N MET A 59 1.57 3.59 -14.08
CA MET A 59 1.11 4.70 -13.22
C MET A 59 1.51 6.06 -13.81
N ALA A 60 2.73 6.19 -14.32
CA ALA A 60 3.22 7.42 -14.93
C ALA A 60 2.41 7.78 -16.20
N LEU A 61 2.09 6.80 -17.04
CA LEU A 61 1.24 7.00 -18.21
C LEU A 61 -0.17 7.43 -17.80
N GLN A 62 -0.80 6.75 -16.86
CA GLN A 62 -2.12 7.08 -16.35
C GLN A 62 -2.21 8.51 -15.80
N ILE A 63 -1.19 8.93 -15.03
CA ILE A 63 -1.09 10.30 -14.50
C ILE A 63 -0.97 11.31 -15.66
N THR A 64 -0.22 10.97 -16.71
CA THR A 64 0.01 11.88 -17.86
C THR A 64 -1.22 11.97 -18.76
N GLU A 65 -1.96 10.87 -18.95
CA GLU A 65 -3.16 10.83 -19.81
C GLU A 65 -4.35 11.55 -19.19
N ASP A 66 -4.54 11.44 -17.88
CA ASP A 66 -5.62 12.12 -17.14
C ASP A 66 -5.12 12.66 -15.79
N GLU A 67 -4.31 13.72 -15.87
CA GLU A 67 -3.72 14.38 -14.70
C GLU A 67 -4.77 14.86 -13.68
N GLU A 68 -5.90 15.38 -14.17
CA GLU A 68 -6.94 15.91 -13.29
C GLU A 68 -7.60 14.79 -12.46
N THR A 69 -7.95 13.67 -13.08
CA THR A 69 -8.53 12.52 -12.37
C THR A 69 -7.52 11.88 -11.43
N ALA A 70 -6.27 11.70 -11.87
CA ALA A 70 -5.21 11.17 -11.03
C ALA A 70 -4.95 12.06 -9.80
N ARG A 71 -4.84 13.39 -10.02
CA ARG A 71 -4.65 14.37 -8.95
C ARG A 71 -5.81 14.36 -7.96
N ARG A 72 -7.04 14.37 -8.46
CA ARG A 72 -8.25 14.35 -7.62
C ARG A 72 -8.33 13.07 -6.79
N PHE A 73 -8.00 11.93 -7.39
CA PHE A 73 -7.97 10.66 -6.70
C PHE A 73 -6.93 10.66 -5.56
N MET A 74 -5.69 11.10 -5.86
CA MET A 74 -4.64 11.18 -4.83
C MET A 74 -5.00 12.11 -3.68
N LEU A 75 -5.63 13.26 -3.96
CA LEU A 75 -6.09 14.19 -2.92
C LEU A 75 -7.19 13.58 -2.04
N LEU A 76 -8.13 12.85 -2.63
CA LEU A 76 -9.17 12.16 -1.87
C LEU A 76 -8.58 11.04 -0.99
N ALA A 77 -7.65 10.26 -1.53
CA ALA A 77 -6.94 9.23 -0.77
C ALA A 77 -6.15 9.84 0.41
N LEU A 78 -5.47 10.95 0.18
CA LEU A 78 -4.73 11.66 1.23
C LEU A 78 -5.66 12.18 2.33
N ASP A 79 -6.78 12.81 1.96
CA ASP A 79 -7.77 13.36 2.91
C ASP A 79 -8.39 12.26 3.78
N GLU A 80 -8.74 11.13 3.19
CA GLU A 80 -9.26 9.96 3.90
C GLU A 80 -8.26 9.42 4.93
N GLN A 81 -7.00 9.19 4.50
CA GLN A 81 -5.97 8.65 5.40
C GLN A 81 -5.58 9.66 6.47
N TRP A 82 -5.54 10.95 6.14
CA TRP A 82 -5.26 12.01 7.10
C TRP A 82 -6.36 12.12 8.17
N THR A 83 -7.62 12.07 7.78
CA THR A 83 -8.77 12.08 8.70
C THR A 83 -8.75 10.87 9.64
N SER A 84 -8.46 9.69 9.09
CA SER A 84 -8.30 8.46 9.88
C SER A 84 -7.15 8.58 10.87
N HIS A 85 -6.00 9.11 10.45
CA HIS A 85 -4.83 9.35 11.29
C HIS A 85 -5.16 10.31 12.45
N LEU A 86 -5.80 11.45 12.18
CA LEU A 86 -6.21 12.40 13.21
C LEU A 86 -7.15 11.76 14.24
N THR A 87 -8.09 10.93 13.78
CA THR A 87 -9.00 10.20 14.66
C THR A 87 -8.24 9.22 15.55
N ALA A 88 -7.29 8.45 14.99
CA ALA A 88 -6.44 7.53 15.74
C ALA A 88 -5.58 8.27 16.77
N MET A 89 -4.99 9.42 16.40
CA MET A 89 -4.19 10.25 17.31
C MET A 89 -5.02 10.83 18.48
N ASN A 90 -6.27 11.22 18.23
CA ASN A 90 -7.16 11.67 19.30
C ASN A 90 -7.49 10.51 20.26
N SER A 91 -7.81 9.32 19.74
CA SER A 91 -8.06 8.13 20.55
C SER A 91 -6.82 7.73 21.36
N LEU A 92 -5.63 7.81 20.76
CA LEU A 92 -4.37 7.58 21.46
C LEU A 92 -4.19 8.55 22.63
N LYS A 93 -4.40 9.85 22.40
CA LYS A 93 -4.28 10.89 23.43
C LYS A 93 -5.22 10.62 24.60
N GLU A 94 -6.47 10.24 24.35
CA GLU A 94 -7.44 9.90 25.39
C GLU A 94 -7.03 8.62 26.15
N GLY A 95 -6.57 7.59 25.43
CA GLY A 95 -6.16 6.31 26.01
C GLY A 95 -4.89 6.37 26.85
N ILE A 96 -3.98 7.31 26.59
CA ILE A 96 -2.72 7.46 27.33
C ILE A 96 -2.97 7.81 28.81
N HIS A 97 -3.96 8.65 29.08
CA HIS A 97 -4.31 8.99 30.48
C HIS A 97 -4.74 7.77 31.28
N LEU A 98 -5.34 6.77 30.66
CA LEU A 98 -5.76 5.52 31.30
C LEU A 98 -4.58 4.55 31.53
N ARG A 99 -3.57 4.61 30.66
CA ARG A 99 -2.38 3.74 30.70
C ARG A 99 -1.26 4.30 31.61
N SER A 100 -1.31 5.57 31.97
CA SER A 100 -0.28 6.27 32.75
C SER A 100 -0.12 5.78 34.20
N TYR A 101 -0.92 4.82 34.64
CA TYR A 101 -0.75 4.11 35.90
C TYR A 101 0.42 3.10 35.91
N GLY A 102 1.07 2.89 34.75
CA GLY A 102 2.26 2.07 34.55
C GLY A 102 3.56 2.89 34.69
N GLN A 103 4.70 2.22 34.71
CA GLN A 103 6.03 2.80 34.95
C GLN A 103 6.58 3.64 33.77
N GLU A 104 5.89 3.74 32.63
CA GLU A 104 6.36 4.43 31.43
C GLU A 104 5.79 5.86 31.35
N GLN A 105 6.63 6.81 30.92
CA GLN A 105 6.19 8.21 30.79
C GLN A 105 5.17 8.35 29.63
N PRO A 106 4.00 8.99 29.88
CA PRO A 106 2.92 9.14 28.88
C PRO A 106 3.37 9.76 27.56
N VAL A 107 4.30 10.71 27.61
CA VAL A 107 4.84 11.38 26.42
C VAL A 107 5.60 10.41 25.51
N ARG A 108 6.41 9.50 26.10
CA ARG A 108 7.15 8.51 25.32
C ARG A 108 6.24 7.50 24.64
N ILE A 109 5.16 7.10 25.31
CA ILE A 109 4.15 6.22 24.73
C ILE A 109 3.51 6.92 23.54
N PHE A 110 3.12 8.20 23.71
CA PHE A 110 2.50 8.99 22.65
C PHE A 110 3.41 9.16 21.43
N GLU A 111 4.69 9.48 21.65
CA GLU A 111 5.67 9.64 20.57
C GLU A 111 5.87 8.33 19.80
N ARG A 112 6.04 7.20 20.50
CA ARG A 112 6.25 5.89 19.87
C ARG A 112 5.01 5.43 19.08
N GLU A 113 3.85 5.32 19.74
CA GLU A 113 2.63 4.85 19.13
C GLU A 113 2.12 5.82 18.06
N GLY A 114 2.29 7.13 18.27
CA GLY A 114 1.94 8.15 17.27
C GLY A 114 2.79 8.05 16.01
N MET A 115 4.08 7.74 16.14
CA MET A 115 4.94 7.48 14.99
C MET A 115 4.47 6.23 14.21
N ASP A 116 4.06 5.17 14.92
CA ASP A 116 3.56 3.97 14.27
C ASP A 116 2.25 4.22 13.53
N TYR A 117 1.33 5.00 14.12
CA TYR A 117 0.09 5.43 13.43
C TYR A 117 0.39 6.29 12.20
N PHE A 118 1.39 7.18 12.27
CA PHE A 118 1.79 7.98 11.12
C PHE A 118 2.38 7.12 9.99
N ARG A 119 3.26 6.18 10.32
CA ARG A 119 3.82 5.23 9.34
C ARG A 119 2.72 4.40 8.68
N TYR A 120 1.76 3.93 9.47
CA TYR A 120 0.61 3.20 8.95
C TYR A 120 -0.25 4.05 8.00
N ALA A 121 -0.50 5.32 8.34
CA ALA A 121 -1.25 6.24 7.47
C ALA A 121 -0.55 6.47 6.13
N ILE A 122 0.76 6.71 6.13
CA ILE A 122 1.56 6.85 4.90
C ILE A 122 1.51 5.56 4.07
N PHE A 123 1.74 4.41 4.69
CA PHE A 123 1.67 3.12 4.02
C PHE A 123 0.29 2.85 3.39
N SER A 124 -0.79 3.15 4.13
CA SER A 124 -2.16 2.98 3.64
C SER A 124 -2.47 3.93 2.48
N PHE A 125 -1.98 5.16 2.53
CA PHE A 125 -2.06 6.12 1.43
C PHE A 125 -1.36 5.61 0.17
N GLU A 126 -0.11 5.18 0.29
CA GLU A 126 0.66 4.63 -0.83
C GLU A 126 -0.05 3.41 -1.45
N LYS A 127 -0.51 2.47 -0.62
CA LYS A 127 -1.28 1.29 -1.06
C LYS A 127 -2.55 1.69 -1.82
N GLN A 128 -3.30 2.65 -1.31
CA GLN A 128 -4.54 3.12 -1.92
C GLN A 128 -4.27 3.81 -3.27
N VAL A 129 -3.24 4.63 -3.36
CA VAL A 129 -2.85 5.31 -4.61
C VAL A 129 -2.41 4.30 -5.67
N VAL A 130 -1.53 3.36 -5.34
CA VAL A 130 -1.09 2.33 -6.28
C VAL A 130 -2.27 1.50 -6.78
N SER A 131 -3.10 0.97 -5.87
CA SER A 131 -4.28 0.17 -6.23
C SER A 131 -5.27 0.96 -7.10
N GLY A 132 -5.53 2.21 -6.74
CA GLY A 132 -6.46 3.04 -7.49
C GLY A 132 -5.98 3.39 -8.89
N LEU A 133 -4.72 3.77 -9.06
CA LEU A 133 -4.15 4.07 -10.36
C LEU A 133 -4.08 2.83 -11.26
N CYS A 134 -3.71 1.67 -10.71
CA CYS A 134 -3.74 0.41 -11.46
C CYS A 134 -5.14 0.04 -11.94
N ARG A 135 -6.19 0.32 -11.14
CA ARG A 135 -7.58 0.02 -11.50
C ARG A 135 -8.17 0.97 -12.53
N LEU A 136 -7.76 2.23 -12.55
CA LEU A 136 -8.24 3.22 -13.52
C LEU A 136 -7.96 2.78 -14.97
N GLU A 137 -6.81 2.14 -15.20
CA GLU A 137 -6.44 1.61 -16.51
C GLU A 137 -7.40 0.51 -17.00
N GLU A 138 -7.82 -0.43 -16.15
CA GLU A 138 -8.78 -1.47 -16.51
C GLU A 138 -10.11 -0.87 -17.01
N THR A 139 -10.58 0.19 -16.35
CA THR A 139 -11.83 0.86 -16.71
C THR A 139 -11.71 1.57 -18.06
N THR A 140 -10.56 2.17 -18.36
CA THR A 140 -10.29 2.85 -19.64
C THR A 140 -10.22 1.85 -20.77
N LEU A 141 -9.55 0.71 -20.58
CA LEU A 141 -9.45 -0.35 -21.60
C LEU A 141 -10.82 -0.98 -21.89
N GLN A 142 -11.65 -1.24 -20.86
CA GLN A 142 -13.00 -1.78 -21.04
C GLN A 142 -13.94 -0.76 -21.71
N GLY A 143 -13.84 0.51 -21.36
CA GLY A 143 -14.59 1.59 -22.02
C GLY A 143 -14.19 1.78 -23.48
N GLY A 144 -12.92 1.69 -23.82
CA GLY A 144 -12.40 1.76 -25.19
C GLY A 144 -12.86 0.61 -26.07
N LEU A 145 -12.95 -0.61 -25.53
CA LEU A 145 -13.46 -1.80 -26.23
C LEU A 145 -14.96 -1.69 -26.54
N LEU A 146 -15.76 -1.06 -25.67
CA LEU A 146 -17.19 -0.86 -25.90
C LEU A 146 -17.46 0.19 -27.00
N HIS A 147 -16.58 1.16 -27.21
CA HIS A 147 -16.69 2.12 -28.32
C HIS A 147 -16.19 1.57 -29.66
N ALA A 148 -15.27 0.59 -29.64
CA ALA A 148 -14.73 -0.01 -30.89
C ALA A 148 -15.66 -1.06 -31.52
N THR A 149 -16.73 -1.48 -30.85
CA THR A 149 -17.68 -2.49 -31.34
C THR A 149 -19.00 -1.91 -31.88
N VAL A 150 -19.11 -0.59 -32.04
CA VAL A 150 -20.34 0.12 -32.48
C VAL A 150 -20.20 0.76 -33.88
N ASP A 151 -19.09 0.51 -34.62
CA ASP A 151 -18.97 0.92 -36.05
C ASP A 151 -19.13 -0.29 -36.99
#